data_5df8791d4b1d8565b52f35e71edcc611
#
_entry.id   5df8791d4b1d8565b52f35e71edcc611
#
_cell.length_a   1.000
_cell.length_b   1.000
_cell.length_c   1.000
_cell.angle_alpha   90.00
_cell.angle_beta   90.00
_cell.angle_gamma   90.00
#
_symmetry.space_group_name_H-M   'P 1'
#
loop_
_entity.id
_entity.type
_entity.pdbx_description
1 polymer ?
#
loop_
_entity_poly.entity_id
_entity_poly.type
_entity_poly.pdbx_seq_one_letter_code
_entity_poly.pdbx_strand_id
1 'polypeptide(L)'
;MSRGATSVRVIALAVVLLTAGCTDKEHSNKASELKDKASACVKALRIVDLVPDPKKAEDYEKKGKELRELSKTVRDRDVAKAMRQVAHQYGMARAEAARDFGRVAVWVKGTVTNIKALKKVCA
;
A
#
# COMPACT_ATOMS: atom_id res chain seq x y z
N MET A 1 38.60 40.08 19.51
CA MET A 1 37.20 40.15 19.90
C MET A 1 36.27 39.66 18.81
N SER A 2 36.43 40.13 17.61
CA SER A 2 35.67 39.58 16.47
C SER A 2 36.03 38.13 16.13
N ARG A 3 37.16 37.66 16.60
CA ARG A 3 37.66 36.30 16.36
C ARG A 3 36.76 35.21 16.96
N GLY A 4 36.22 35.45 18.14
CA GLY A 4 35.33 34.49 18.81
C GLY A 4 34.01 34.30 18.09
N ALA A 5 33.42 35.37 17.60
CA ALA A 5 32.19 35.35 16.85
C ALA A 5 32.34 34.59 15.52
N THR A 6 33.49 34.75 14.86
CA THR A 6 33.77 34.07 13.59
C THR A 6 33.89 32.56 13.79
N SER A 7 34.56 32.16 14.86
CA SER A 7 34.75 30.73 15.19
C SER A 7 33.43 30.04 15.47
N VAL A 8 32.53 30.72 16.18
CA VAL A 8 31.22 30.16 16.51
C VAL A 8 30.37 29.94 15.23
N ARG A 9 30.48 30.87 14.29
CA ARG A 9 29.76 30.73 13.02
C ARG A 9 30.22 29.55 12.19
N VAL A 10 31.54 29.35 12.15
CA VAL A 10 32.13 28.20 11.42
C VAL A 10 31.72 26.88 12.04
N ILE A 11 31.72 26.79 13.35
CA ILE A 11 31.28 25.57 14.05
C ILE A 11 29.80 25.29 13.77
N ALA A 12 28.95 26.30 13.82
CA ALA A 12 27.53 26.15 13.56
C ALA A 12 27.27 25.64 12.12
N LEU A 13 28.00 26.17 11.16
CA LEU A 13 27.88 25.72 9.76
C LEU A 13 28.33 24.27 9.59
N ALA A 14 29.39 23.86 10.25
CA ALA A 14 29.87 22.48 10.20
C ALA A 14 28.84 21.51 10.79
N VAL A 15 28.23 21.87 11.89
CA VAL A 15 27.15 21.04 12.51
C VAL A 15 25.96 20.90 11.60
N VAL A 16 25.54 21.97 10.96
CA VAL A 16 24.42 21.93 10.00
C VAL A 16 24.72 21.00 8.83
N LEU A 17 25.92 21.07 8.28
CA LEU A 17 26.32 20.18 7.17
C LEU A 17 26.32 18.71 7.57
N LEU A 18 26.85 18.39 8.75
CA LEU A 18 26.84 17.02 9.26
C LEU A 18 25.42 16.50 9.49
N THR A 19 24.55 17.32 10.05
CA THR A 19 23.16 16.95 10.27
C THR A 19 22.43 16.71 8.94
N ALA A 20 22.63 17.54 7.95
CA ALA A 20 22.06 17.39 6.62
C ALA A 20 22.52 16.10 5.95
N GLY A 21 23.79 15.74 6.05
CA GLY A 21 24.34 14.50 5.49
C GLY A 21 23.71 13.24 6.10
N CYS A 22 23.53 13.20 7.41
CA CYS A 22 22.87 12.07 8.08
C CYS A 22 21.39 11.97 7.73
N THR A 23 20.72 13.11 7.65
CA THR A 23 19.29 13.18 7.30
C THR A 23 19.04 12.72 5.87
N ASP A 24 19.94 13.00 4.95
CA ASP A 24 19.81 12.60 3.54
C ASP A 24 19.73 11.09 3.35
N LYS A 25 20.52 10.30 4.09
CA LYS A 25 20.47 8.84 4.01
C LYS A 25 19.12 8.30 4.49
N GLU A 26 18.62 8.76 5.62
CA GLU A 26 17.33 8.36 6.15
C GLU A 26 16.20 8.80 5.23
N HIS A 27 16.29 10.01 4.69
CA HIS A 27 15.31 10.57 3.76
C HIS A 27 15.24 9.78 2.46
N SER A 28 16.38 9.35 1.94
CA SER A 28 16.44 8.53 0.73
C SER A 28 15.76 7.18 0.92
N ASN A 29 15.96 6.51 2.04
CA ASN A 29 15.32 5.24 2.36
C ASN A 29 13.81 5.39 2.53
N LYS A 30 13.35 6.41 3.26
CA LYS A 30 11.94 6.70 3.44
C LYS A 30 11.26 7.08 2.13
N ALA A 31 11.92 7.88 1.29
CA ALA A 31 11.40 8.24 -0.03
C ALA A 31 11.25 7.03 -0.93
N SER A 32 12.20 6.09 -0.89
CA SER A 32 12.14 4.84 -1.65
C SER A 32 10.99 3.95 -1.17
N GLU A 33 10.80 3.81 0.14
CA GLU A 33 9.68 3.06 0.71
C GLU A 33 8.33 3.67 0.34
N LEU A 34 8.21 5.00 0.38
CA LEU A 34 7.00 5.71 -0.01
C LEU A 34 6.70 5.55 -1.49
N LYS A 35 7.71 5.57 -2.34
CA LYS A 35 7.54 5.31 -3.77
C LYS A 35 7.08 3.89 -4.04
N ASP A 36 7.67 2.90 -3.38
CA ASP A 36 7.27 1.51 -3.48
C ASP A 36 5.82 1.31 -3.04
N LYS A 37 5.45 1.90 -1.91
CA LYS A 37 4.09 1.87 -1.40
C LYS A 37 3.12 2.52 -2.38
N ALA A 38 3.41 3.72 -2.86
CA ALA A 38 2.55 4.46 -3.79
C ALA A 38 2.38 3.70 -5.11
N SER A 39 3.46 3.17 -5.67
CA SER A 39 3.42 2.38 -6.90
C SER A 39 2.58 1.13 -6.73
N ALA A 40 2.77 0.40 -5.65
CA ALA A 40 2.01 -0.81 -5.34
C ALA A 40 0.53 -0.50 -5.13
N CYS A 41 0.21 0.58 -4.40
CA CYS A 41 -1.16 1.03 -4.19
C CYS A 41 -1.86 1.41 -5.50
N VAL A 42 -1.19 2.12 -6.39
CA VAL A 42 -1.75 2.46 -7.70
C VAL A 42 -2.06 1.20 -8.50
N LYS A 43 -1.15 0.25 -8.54
CA LYS A 43 -1.35 -1.04 -9.22
C LYS A 43 -2.51 -1.82 -8.60
N ALA A 44 -2.56 -1.92 -7.28
CA ALA A 44 -3.62 -2.62 -6.56
C ALA A 44 -4.99 -1.99 -6.81
N LEU A 45 -5.08 -0.67 -6.73
CA LEU A 45 -6.36 0.03 -6.94
C LEU A 45 -6.83 -0.03 -8.40
N ARG A 46 -5.93 -0.25 -9.36
CA ARG A 46 -6.32 -0.53 -10.75
C ARG A 46 -6.86 -1.94 -10.93
N ILE A 47 -6.36 -2.90 -10.16
CA ILE A 47 -6.82 -4.29 -10.23
C ILE A 47 -8.21 -4.43 -9.62
N VAL A 48 -8.47 -3.77 -8.49
CA VAL A 48 -9.73 -3.92 -7.77
C VAL A 48 -10.90 -3.23 -8.47
N ASP A 49 -12.06 -3.87 -8.46
CA ASP A 49 -13.32 -3.24 -8.85
C ASP A 49 -13.95 -2.56 -7.64
N LEU A 50 -14.31 -1.30 -7.79
CA LEU A 50 -14.94 -0.53 -6.72
C LEU A 50 -16.32 -1.05 -6.35
N VAL A 51 -17.02 -1.64 -7.32
CA VAL A 51 -18.32 -2.26 -7.14
C VAL A 51 -18.19 -3.74 -7.51
N PRO A 52 -18.12 -4.65 -6.53
CA PRO A 52 -17.97 -6.07 -6.79
C PRO A 52 -19.20 -6.64 -7.53
N ASP A 53 -18.96 -7.38 -8.60
CA ASP A 53 -19.99 -8.05 -9.38
C ASP A 53 -19.76 -9.56 -9.34
N PRO A 54 -20.64 -10.34 -8.69
CA PRO A 54 -20.48 -11.80 -8.60
C PRO A 54 -20.47 -12.51 -9.95
N LYS A 55 -21.03 -11.89 -10.99
CA LYS A 55 -21.06 -12.47 -12.35
C LYS A 55 -19.67 -12.52 -12.99
N LYS A 56 -18.71 -11.76 -12.47
CA LYS A 56 -17.34 -11.70 -12.96
C LYS A 56 -16.37 -12.59 -12.17
N ALA A 57 -16.85 -13.71 -11.66
CA ALA A 57 -16.07 -14.59 -10.78
C ALA A 57 -14.73 -15.05 -11.40
N GLU A 58 -14.68 -15.32 -12.71
CA GLU A 58 -13.45 -15.70 -13.39
C GLU A 58 -12.43 -14.56 -13.43
N ASP A 59 -12.90 -13.33 -13.67
CA ASP A 59 -12.04 -12.15 -13.62
C ASP A 59 -11.46 -11.94 -12.23
N TYR A 60 -12.24 -12.19 -11.19
CA TYR A 60 -11.79 -12.05 -9.82
C TYR A 60 -10.75 -13.10 -9.42
N GLU A 61 -10.80 -14.31 -9.98
CA GLU A 61 -9.73 -15.29 -9.78
C GLU A 61 -8.40 -14.76 -10.31
N LYS A 62 -8.40 -14.19 -11.49
CA LYS A 62 -7.21 -13.57 -12.09
C LYS A 62 -6.74 -12.38 -11.27
N LYS A 63 -7.64 -11.50 -10.92
CA LYS A 63 -7.35 -10.31 -10.10
C LYS A 63 -6.80 -10.68 -8.73
N GLY A 64 -7.35 -11.72 -8.11
CA GLY A 64 -6.87 -12.25 -6.86
C GLY A 64 -5.43 -12.76 -6.95
N LYS A 65 -5.08 -13.48 -8.02
CA LYS A 65 -3.70 -13.93 -8.26
C LYS A 65 -2.77 -12.75 -8.45
N GLU A 66 -3.16 -11.76 -9.24
CA GLU A 66 -2.37 -10.55 -9.46
C GLU A 66 -2.11 -9.80 -8.16
N LEU A 67 -3.14 -9.64 -7.32
CA LEU A 67 -3.01 -9.00 -6.01
C LEU A 67 -2.08 -9.77 -5.08
N ARG A 68 -2.14 -11.10 -5.07
CA ARG A 68 -1.24 -11.94 -4.26
C ARG A 68 0.20 -11.79 -4.70
N GLU A 69 0.46 -11.82 -6.01
CA GLU A 69 1.81 -11.62 -6.53
C GLU A 69 2.32 -10.21 -6.20
N LEU A 70 1.48 -9.21 -6.38
CA LEU A 70 1.83 -7.84 -6.04
C LEU A 70 2.12 -7.70 -4.54
N SER A 71 1.35 -8.35 -3.67
CA SER A 71 1.54 -8.28 -2.22
C SER A 71 2.91 -8.81 -1.77
N LYS A 72 3.50 -9.74 -2.51
CA LYS A 72 4.84 -10.27 -2.21
C LYS A 72 5.94 -9.27 -2.46
N THR A 73 5.71 -8.28 -3.33
CA THR A 73 6.70 -7.26 -3.68
C THR A 73 6.62 -6.01 -2.81
N VAL A 74 5.56 -5.87 -2.04
CA VAL A 74 5.30 -4.68 -1.22
C VAL A 74 5.97 -4.84 0.15
N ARG A 75 6.78 -3.86 0.53
CA ARG A 75 7.45 -3.85 1.84
C ARG A 75 6.52 -3.45 2.98
N ASP A 76 5.57 -2.56 2.72
CA ASP A 76 4.60 -2.12 3.71
C ASP A 76 3.68 -3.27 4.09
N ARG A 77 3.72 -3.69 5.37
CA ARG A 77 2.95 -4.83 5.87
C ARG A 77 1.46 -4.62 5.82
N ASP A 78 1.00 -3.42 6.11
CA ASP A 78 -0.42 -3.10 6.14
C ASP A 78 -1.01 -3.12 4.73
N VAL A 79 -0.28 -2.57 3.76
CA VAL A 79 -0.67 -2.61 2.35
C VAL A 79 -0.68 -4.06 1.84
N ALA A 80 0.38 -4.82 2.09
CA ALA A 80 0.47 -6.22 1.67
C ALA A 80 -0.67 -7.06 2.28
N LYS A 81 -0.96 -6.87 3.56
CA LYS A 81 -2.06 -7.56 4.25
C LYS A 81 -3.41 -7.20 3.63
N ALA A 82 -3.66 -5.91 3.38
CA ALA A 82 -4.91 -5.46 2.77
C ALA A 82 -5.08 -6.02 1.35
N MET A 83 -4.01 -6.08 0.56
CA MET A 83 -4.05 -6.71 -0.76
C MET A 83 -4.40 -8.19 -0.69
N ARG A 84 -3.81 -8.92 0.26
CA ARG A 84 -4.12 -10.35 0.44
C ARG A 84 -5.54 -10.58 0.89
N GLN A 85 -6.10 -9.69 1.70
CA GLN A 85 -7.49 -9.78 2.13
C GLN A 85 -8.46 -9.60 0.96
N VAL A 86 -8.20 -8.64 0.07
CA VAL A 86 -8.99 -8.48 -1.15
C VAL A 86 -8.81 -9.68 -2.07
N ALA A 87 -7.58 -10.15 -2.23
CA ALA A 87 -7.27 -11.35 -3.04
C ALA A 87 -8.03 -12.58 -2.53
N HIS A 88 -8.10 -12.75 -1.23
CA HIS A 88 -8.86 -13.85 -0.60
C HIS A 88 -10.36 -13.74 -0.94
N GLN A 89 -10.94 -12.57 -0.81
CA GLN A 89 -12.35 -12.34 -1.17
C GLN A 89 -12.60 -12.62 -2.66
N TYR A 90 -11.70 -12.19 -3.51
CA TYR A 90 -11.82 -12.46 -4.95
C TYR A 90 -11.69 -13.95 -5.26
N GLY A 91 -10.83 -14.68 -4.56
CA GLY A 91 -10.72 -16.12 -4.71
C GLY A 91 -11.98 -16.88 -4.29
N MET A 92 -12.79 -16.32 -3.42
CA MET A 92 -14.05 -16.91 -2.97
C MET A 92 -15.25 -16.60 -3.90
N ALA A 93 -15.08 -15.68 -4.83
CA ALA A 93 -16.20 -15.16 -5.64
C ALA A 93 -16.98 -16.27 -6.37
N ARG A 94 -16.27 -17.22 -6.98
CA ARG A 94 -16.91 -18.32 -7.72
C ARG A 94 -17.69 -19.25 -6.79
N ALA A 95 -17.11 -19.60 -5.64
CA ALA A 95 -17.75 -20.47 -4.66
C ALA A 95 -19.02 -19.81 -4.08
N GLU A 96 -18.96 -18.54 -3.76
CA GLU A 96 -20.10 -17.82 -3.20
C GLU A 96 -21.19 -17.58 -4.24
N ALA A 97 -20.83 -17.27 -5.48
CA ALA A 97 -21.78 -17.09 -6.58
C ALA A 97 -22.54 -18.39 -6.90
N ALA A 98 -21.95 -19.55 -6.67
CA ALA A 98 -22.58 -20.85 -6.92
C ALA A 98 -23.52 -21.31 -5.80
N ARG A 99 -23.57 -20.62 -4.66
CA ARG A 99 -24.36 -21.06 -3.50
C ARG A 99 -25.76 -20.47 -3.49
N ASP A 100 -26.01 -19.41 -2.75
CA ASP A 100 -27.31 -18.78 -2.72
C ASP A 100 -27.18 -17.24 -2.71
N PHE A 101 -28.30 -16.59 -2.92
CA PHE A 101 -28.36 -15.14 -3.04
C PHE A 101 -27.93 -14.42 -1.75
N GLY A 102 -28.24 -14.99 -0.58
CA GLY A 102 -27.84 -14.41 0.70
C GLY A 102 -26.33 -14.43 0.90
N ARG A 103 -25.65 -15.48 0.47
CA ARG A 103 -24.17 -15.58 0.55
C ARG A 103 -23.50 -14.63 -0.41
N VAL A 104 -24.05 -14.42 -1.60
CA VAL A 104 -23.55 -13.43 -2.54
C VAL A 104 -23.60 -12.04 -1.93
N ALA A 105 -24.68 -11.66 -1.25
CA ALA A 105 -24.79 -10.39 -0.57
C ALA A 105 -23.74 -10.21 0.52
N VAL A 106 -23.50 -11.25 1.33
CA VAL A 106 -22.45 -11.26 2.35
C VAL A 106 -21.06 -11.11 1.71
N TRP A 107 -20.81 -11.82 0.62
CA TRP A 107 -19.56 -11.72 -0.11
C TRP A 107 -19.32 -10.31 -0.66
N VAL A 108 -20.33 -9.69 -1.29
CA VAL A 108 -20.24 -8.32 -1.79
C VAL A 108 -19.90 -7.35 -0.67
N LYS A 109 -20.59 -7.45 0.45
CA LYS A 109 -20.33 -6.60 1.63
C LYS A 109 -18.92 -6.77 2.17
N GLY A 110 -18.45 -8.01 2.33
CA GLY A 110 -17.10 -8.31 2.78
C GLY A 110 -16.03 -7.80 1.83
N THR A 111 -16.26 -7.95 0.54
CA THR A 111 -15.35 -7.47 -0.50
C THR A 111 -15.25 -5.94 -0.48
N VAL A 112 -16.38 -5.24 -0.40
CA VAL A 112 -16.40 -3.77 -0.27
C VAL A 112 -15.64 -3.31 0.96
N THR A 113 -15.84 -3.98 2.09
CA THR A 113 -15.13 -3.67 3.35
C THR A 113 -13.62 -3.81 3.17
N ASN A 114 -13.16 -4.88 2.53
CA ASN A 114 -11.74 -5.11 2.30
C ASN A 114 -11.14 -4.12 1.29
N ILE A 115 -11.88 -3.72 0.27
CA ILE A 115 -11.46 -2.68 -0.68
C ILE A 115 -11.34 -1.33 0.04
N LYS A 116 -12.28 -0.99 0.91
CA LYS A 116 -12.19 0.23 1.73
C LYS A 116 -10.98 0.21 2.64
N ALA A 117 -10.67 -0.93 3.26
CA ALA A 117 -9.47 -1.08 4.08
C ALA A 117 -8.19 -0.87 3.26
N LEU A 118 -8.13 -1.42 2.04
CA LEU A 118 -7.01 -1.21 1.12
C LEU A 118 -6.86 0.27 0.77
N LYS A 119 -7.94 0.94 0.42
CA LYS A 119 -7.93 2.39 0.14
C LYS A 119 -7.41 3.19 1.34
N LYS A 120 -7.82 2.81 2.54
CA LYS A 120 -7.41 3.49 3.77
C LYS A 120 -5.91 3.40 4.00
N VAL A 121 -5.31 2.22 3.83
CA VAL A 121 -3.86 2.05 4.02
C VAL A 121 -3.05 2.64 2.86
N CYS A 122 -3.67 2.86 1.70
CA CYS A 122 -3.07 3.49 0.53
C CYS A 122 -3.23 5.01 0.49
N ALA A 123 -4.04 5.57 1.35
CA ALA A 123 -4.31 7.02 1.37
C ALA A 123 -3.13 7.87 1.87
#